data_ac4bde6a0838c37da9a3e8dc10752529
#
_entry.id   ac4bde6a0838c37da9a3e8dc10752529
#
_cell.length_a   1.000
_cell.length_b   1.000
_cell.length_c   1.000
_cell.angle_alpha   90.00
_cell.angle_beta   90.00
_cell.angle_gamma   90.00
#
_symmetry.space_group_name_H-M   'P 1'
#
loop_
_entity.id
_entity.type
_entity.pdbx_description
1 polymer ?
#
loop_
_entity_poly.entity_id
_entity_poly.type
_entity_poly.pdbx_seq_one_letter_code
_entity_poly.pdbx_strand_id
1 'polypeptide(L)'
;PSVFADSEKKDLLDVLDASRSQKSVQVIWYETPKEKAHETFRNLNSGKISLTNTDLIKALLLNRVNGLPANQHETVARQFEEMEQTLKLDHFWHMLSSEVPKYPHTRMDLLFNVVANVEEKEVQIDYRTSFRWFAEEDEKLSLEQKWQQVRHTFLRLYDMYMDMYSYHYIGFLTYYKTGDSIKRLHELISDNEKMDKNEFIEKLRGDIKKAINPNDQKQIEDYSYTDSSRKELRELFLLHNIETLLQRYQTLKNSEQYKLQHEYEQFPFELLYKQSWDIEHIASQTTNELKNEKDREDWLKSVKADYPSSFNDNENTSEKTKDKKDFDKLYEEIINYIKKENQDYIEEDNKNNIGNLVLLDKHTNRSFHNSLFPRKRRIVIMADGLASKDDEEQNVVRQFIPICTKQCFTKAYNKKSNVKLGEWSKDDADAYLNDIKEKLNKYFTN
;
A
#
# COMPACT_ATOMS: atom_id res chain seq x y z
N PRO A 1 -4.59 -9.33 -41.83
CA PRO A 1 -4.90 -8.00 -41.33
C PRO A 1 -3.61 -7.44 -40.72
N SER A 2 -3.15 -6.29 -41.24
CA SER A 2 -1.93 -5.65 -40.79
C SER A 2 -2.18 -5.06 -39.40
N VAL A 3 -1.34 -5.45 -38.42
CA VAL A 3 -1.41 -4.99 -37.02
C VAL A 3 -1.02 -3.52 -36.88
N PHE A 4 -0.37 -2.94 -37.88
CA PHE A 4 0.15 -1.56 -37.85
C PHE A 4 -0.44 -0.73 -38.99
N ALA A 5 -0.72 0.55 -38.70
CA ALA A 5 -1.06 1.54 -39.72
C ALA A 5 0.13 1.77 -40.68
N ASP A 6 -0.11 2.24 -41.93
CA ASP A 6 0.97 2.41 -42.91
C ASP A 6 1.98 3.49 -42.51
N SER A 7 1.58 4.49 -41.71
CA SER A 7 2.48 5.46 -41.07
C SER A 7 3.43 4.80 -40.06
N GLU A 8 2.91 3.91 -39.20
CA GLU A 8 3.70 3.20 -38.19
C GLU A 8 4.70 2.23 -38.81
N LYS A 9 4.34 1.59 -39.93
CA LYS A 9 5.26 0.74 -40.71
C LYS A 9 6.43 1.55 -41.29
N LYS A 10 6.15 2.77 -41.75
CA LYS A 10 7.17 3.67 -42.29
C LYS A 10 8.14 4.10 -41.19
N ASP A 11 7.61 4.49 -40.04
CA ASP A 11 8.41 4.89 -38.86
C ASP A 11 9.28 3.71 -38.37
N LEU A 12 8.77 2.48 -38.38
CA LEU A 12 9.53 1.30 -38.04
C LEU A 12 10.66 1.02 -39.04
N LEU A 13 10.39 1.16 -40.34
CA LEU A 13 11.40 1.00 -41.40
C LEU A 13 12.49 2.07 -41.31
N ASP A 14 12.13 3.32 -40.98
CA ASP A 14 13.10 4.40 -40.80
C ASP A 14 14.00 4.19 -39.58
N VAL A 15 13.52 3.55 -38.50
CA VAL A 15 14.34 3.14 -37.33
C VAL A 15 15.27 1.98 -37.68
N LEU A 16 14.89 1.10 -38.60
CA LEU A 16 15.73 -0.03 -39.06
C LEU A 16 16.77 0.37 -40.11
N ASP A 17 16.59 1.51 -40.77
CA ASP A 17 17.51 2.01 -41.78
C ASP A 17 18.45 3.08 -41.20
N ALA A 18 19.72 2.67 -40.89
CA ALA A 18 20.74 3.52 -40.33
C ALA A 18 21.08 4.75 -41.21
N SER A 19 20.71 4.76 -42.51
CA SER A 19 20.90 5.90 -43.40
C SER A 19 19.85 6.99 -43.23
N ARG A 20 18.71 6.69 -42.61
CA ARG A 20 17.54 7.55 -42.52
C ARG A 20 17.31 8.14 -41.12
N SER A 21 17.94 7.59 -40.08
CA SER A 21 17.75 8.05 -38.69
C SER A 21 19.06 8.11 -37.92
N GLN A 22 19.22 9.15 -37.09
CA GLN A 22 20.33 9.23 -36.13
C GLN A 22 20.22 8.18 -35.01
N LYS A 23 19.01 7.60 -34.78
CA LYS A 23 18.74 6.54 -33.81
C LYS A 23 18.21 5.35 -34.60
N SER A 24 19.11 4.43 -34.97
CA SER A 24 18.73 3.21 -35.70
C SER A 24 18.98 1.96 -34.84
N VAL A 25 18.12 0.95 -35.05
CA VAL A 25 18.35 -0.37 -34.50
C VAL A 25 19.37 -1.07 -35.38
N GLN A 26 20.48 -1.49 -34.78
CA GLN A 26 21.56 -2.21 -35.48
C GLN A 26 21.60 -3.66 -35.02
N VAL A 27 21.88 -4.57 -35.93
CA VAL A 27 22.07 -5.99 -35.67
C VAL A 27 23.55 -6.34 -35.82
N ILE A 28 24.12 -6.97 -34.82
CA ILE A 28 25.45 -7.53 -34.90
C ILE A 28 25.35 -8.92 -35.54
N TRP A 29 25.84 -9.07 -36.76
CA TRP A 29 25.90 -10.34 -37.43
C TRP A 29 27.27 -10.96 -37.16
N TYR A 30 27.30 -12.19 -36.58
CA TYR A 30 28.51 -12.91 -36.27
C TYR A 30 28.46 -14.32 -36.83
N GLU A 31 29.39 -14.64 -37.74
CA GLU A 31 29.49 -15.96 -38.34
C GLU A 31 30.60 -16.76 -37.63
N THR A 32 30.31 -18.01 -37.31
CA THR A 32 31.27 -18.93 -36.67
C THR A 32 31.22 -20.30 -37.36
N PRO A 33 32.35 -21.00 -37.48
CA PRO A 33 32.36 -22.39 -37.92
C PRO A 33 31.45 -23.25 -37.03
N LYS A 34 30.77 -24.23 -37.65
CA LYS A 34 29.80 -25.11 -36.96
C LYS A 34 30.42 -25.82 -35.74
N GLU A 35 31.68 -26.21 -35.84
CA GLU A 35 32.43 -26.88 -34.77
C GLU A 35 32.66 -25.98 -33.55
N LYS A 36 32.70 -24.66 -33.75
CA LYS A 36 32.91 -23.66 -32.69
C LYS A 36 31.64 -22.97 -32.26
N ALA A 37 30.48 -23.32 -32.82
CA ALA A 37 29.22 -22.62 -32.56
C ALA A 37 28.85 -22.59 -31.06
N HIS A 38 28.99 -23.73 -30.36
CA HIS A 38 28.73 -23.79 -28.91
C HIS A 38 29.72 -22.98 -28.08
N GLU A 39 30.99 -23.02 -28.45
CA GLU A 39 32.05 -22.24 -27.75
C GLU A 39 31.83 -20.74 -27.98
N THR A 40 31.58 -20.35 -29.21
CA THR A 40 31.31 -18.95 -29.57
C THR A 40 30.04 -18.45 -28.91
N PHE A 41 28.96 -19.23 -28.89
CA PHE A 41 27.71 -18.88 -28.20
C PHE A 41 27.96 -18.72 -26.71
N ARG A 42 28.70 -19.62 -26.08
CA ARG A 42 29.07 -19.52 -24.65
C ARG A 42 29.92 -18.28 -24.37
N ASN A 43 30.91 -17.96 -25.23
CA ASN A 43 31.76 -16.80 -25.05
C ASN A 43 31.04 -15.47 -25.28
N LEU A 44 30.13 -15.38 -26.25
CA LEU A 44 29.28 -14.23 -26.47
C LEU A 44 28.28 -14.02 -25.32
N ASN A 45 27.93 -15.09 -24.61
CA ASN A 45 27.07 -15.06 -23.45
C ASN A 45 27.83 -14.97 -22.12
N SER A 46 29.17 -15.11 -22.09
CA SER A 46 30.00 -15.09 -20.88
C SER A 46 30.17 -13.69 -20.28
N GLY A 47 29.37 -12.79 -20.47
CA GLY A 47 29.26 -11.46 -19.81
C GLY A 47 27.83 -11.07 -19.57
N LYS A 48 26.90 -11.97 -19.89
CA LYS A 48 25.47 -11.73 -19.68
C LYS A 48 25.09 -12.01 -18.23
N ILE A 49 23.97 -11.42 -17.87
CA ILE A 49 23.27 -11.67 -16.61
C ILE A 49 23.11 -13.18 -16.40
N SER A 50 23.57 -13.70 -15.27
CA SER A 50 23.46 -15.13 -14.91
C SER A 50 21.99 -15.56 -14.90
N LEU A 51 21.70 -16.81 -15.22
CA LEU A 51 20.36 -17.36 -15.10
C LEU A 51 19.87 -17.24 -13.65
N THR A 52 18.64 -16.80 -13.49
CA THR A 52 17.99 -16.76 -12.18
C THR A 52 17.66 -18.19 -11.71
N ASN A 53 17.34 -18.32 -10.43
CA ASN A 53 16.86 -19.59 -9.89
C ASN A 53 15.59 -20.06 -10.62
N THR A 54 14.70 -19.13 -10.90
CA THR A 54 13.48 -19.32 -11.69
C THR A 54 13.75 -19.87 -13.09
N ASP A 55 14.75 -19.31 -13.81
CA ASP A 55 15.12 -19.79 -15.14
C ASP A 55 15.66 -21.24 -15.10
N LEU A 56 16.44 -21.55 -14.07
CA LEU A 56 17.01 -22.89 -13.90
C LEU A 56 15.94 -23.93 -13.60
N ILE A 57 14.98 -23.62 -12.71
CA ILE A 57 13.87 -24.51 -12.37
C ILE A 57 12.96 -24.70 -13.61
N LYS A 58 12.66 -23.63 -14.33
CA LYS A 58 11.89 -23.72 -15.59
C LYS A 58 12.59 -24.60 -16.61
N ALA A 59 13.89 -24.43 -16.78
CA ALA A 59 14.69 -25.25 -17.68
C ALA A 59 14.71 -26.73 -17.25
N LEU A 60 14.82 -27.02 -15.95
CA LEU A 60 14.75 -28.37 -15.40
C LEU A 60 13.40 -29.03 -15.70
N LEU A 61 12.27 -28.35 -15.43
CA LEU A 61 10.93 -28.88 -15.66
C LEU A 61 10.68 -29.20 -17.14
N LEU A 62 11.18 -28.36 -18.05
CA LEU A 62 10.98 -28.50 -19.50
C LEU A 62 12.10 -29.26 -20.23
N ASN A 63 13.04 -29.88 -19.48
CA ASN A 63 14.12 -30.66 -20.06
C ASN A 63 13.56 -31.93 -20.73
N ARG A 64 13.98 -32.22 -21.97
CA ARG A 64 13.48 -33.35 -22.72
C ARG A 64 13.97 -34.72 -22.25
N VAL A 65 15.05 -34.74 -21.47
CA VAL A 65 15.70 -35.99 -21.03
C VAL A 65 15.35 -36.31 -19.57
N ASN A 66 15.53 -35.31 -18.69
CA ASN A 66 15.42 -35.51 -17.24
C ASN A 66 14.28 -34.64 -16.63
N GLY A 67 13.47 -33.98 -17.46
CA GLY A 67 12.38 -33.14 -17.02
C GLY A 67 11.04 -33.87 -16.99
N LEU A 68 9.97 -33.09 -16.98
CA LEU A 68 8.61 -33.61 -17.08
C LEU A 68 8.33 -34.25 -18.45
N PRO A 69 7.33 -35.17 -18.56
CA PRO A 69 6.94 -35.76 -19.83
C PRO A 69 6.59 -34.68 -20.89
N ALA A 70 7.00 -34.92 -22.14
CA ALA A 70 6.87 -33.94 -23.23
C ALA A 70 5.42 -33.48 -23.48
N ASN A 71 4.44 -34.34 -23.23
CA ASN A 71 3.00 -34.02 -23.33
C ASN A 71 2.53 -33.02 -22.25
N GLN A 72 3.29 -32.80 -21.21
CA GLN A 72 2.98 -31.84 -20.14
C GLN A 72 3.66 -30.49 -20.35
N HIS A 73 4.69 -30.39 -21.21
CA HIS A 73 5.53 -29.19 -21.33
C HIS A 73 4.75 -27.93 -21.66
N GLU A 74 3.77 -27.99 -22.57
CA GLU A 74 2.95 -26.83 -22.92
C GLU A 74 2.08 -26.38 -21.73
N THR A 75 1.49 -27.33 -21.02
CA THR A 75 0.66 -27.04 -19.83
C THR A 75 1.49 -26.42 -18.73
N VAL A 76 2.66 -26.99 -18.45
CA VAL A 76 3.59 -26.48 -17.43
C VAL A 76 4.09 -25.08 -17.80
N ALA A 77 4.48 -24.86 -19.06
CA ALA A 77 4.92 -23.55 -19.53
C ALA A 77 3.86 -22.48 -19.35
N ARG A 78 2.61 -22.78 -19.68
CA ARG A 78 1.47 -21.87 -19.49
C ARG A 78 1.21 -21.60 -18.01
N GLN A 79 1.18 -22.63 -17.18
CA GLN A 79 1.00 -22.48 -15.72
C GLN A 79 2.10 -21.62 -15.09
N PHE A 80 3.34 -21.82 -15.54
CA PHE A 80 4.48 -21.02 -15.09
C PHE A 80 4.29 -19.54 -15.45
N GLU A 81 3.89 -19.26 -16.68
CA GLU A 81 3.63 -17.90 -17.16
C GLU A 81 2.49 -17.23 -16.38
N GLU A 82 1.38 -17.92 -16.15
CA GLU A 82 0.22 -17.44 -15.38
C GLU A 82 0.66 -17.07 -13.94
N MET A 83 1.42 -17.92 -13.27
CA MET A 83 1.94 -17.65 -11.92
C MET A 83 2.89 -16.44 -11.93
N GLU A 84 3.81 -16.38 -12.88
CA GLU A 84 4.78 -15.29 -13.00
C GLU A 84 4.07 -13.94 -13.23
N GLN A 85 3.07 -13.90 -14.13
CA GLN A 85 2.30 -12.68 -14.38
C GLN A 85 1.48 -12.25 -13.18
N THR A 86 0.84 -13.18 -12.47
CA THR A 86 0.08 -12.88 -11.27
C THR A 86 0.97 -12.32 -10.16
N LEU A 87 2.13 -12.93 -9.93
CA LEU A 87 3.11 -12.45 -8.95
C LEU A 87 3.67 -11.05 -9.29
N LYS A 88 3.66 -10.64 -10.58
CA LYS A 88 4.05 -9.28 -11.00
C LYS A 88 3.04 -8.23 -10.62
N LEU A 89 1.79 -8.60 -10.32
CA LEU A 89 0.79 -7.66 -9.81
C LEU A 89 1.18 -7.19 -8.41
N ASP A 90 1.43 -5.90 -8.25
CA ASP A 90 1.94 -5.37 -6.98
C ASP A 90 0.96 -5.54 -5.82
N HIS A 91 -0.35 -5.41 -6.09
CA HIS A 91 -1.38 -5.62 -5.05
C HIS A 91 -1.45 -7.08 -4.58
N PHE A 92 -1.23 -8.08 -5.48
CA PHE A 92 -1.08 -9.48 -5.08
C PHE A 92 0.23 -9.69 -4.31
N TRP A 93 1.34 -9.15 -4.83
CA TRP A 93 2.65 -9.31 -4.23
C TRP A 93 2.72 -8.76 -2.81
N HIS A 94 2.23 -7.55 -2.59
CA HIS A 94 2.33 -6.89 -1.29
C HIS A 94 1.33 -7.39 -0.23
N MET A 95 0.38 -8.24 -0.59
CA MET A 95 -0.30 -9.10 0.37
C MET A 95 0.65 -10.16 0.97
N LEU A 96 1.61 -10.67 0.17
CA LEU A 96 2.48 -11.78 0.54
C LEU A 96 3.83 -11.34 1.14
N SER A 97 4.39 -10.24 0.65
CA SER A 97 5.73 -9.78 1.02
C SER A 97 5.84 -8.25 1.06
N SER A 98 6.56 -7.76 2.06
CA SER A 98 6.90 -6.34 2.19
C SER A 98 8.00 -5.89 1.22
N GLU A 99 8.79 -6.80 0.69
CA GLU A 99 9.97 -6.52 -0.13
C GLU A 99 9.78 -7.00 -1.56
N VAL A 100 10.25 -6.20 -2.51
CA VAL A 100 10.37 -6.62 -3.91
C VAL A 100 11.76 -7.22 -4.12
N PRO A 101 11.85 -8.47 -4.60
CA PRO A 101 13.13 -9.12 -4.77
C PRO A 101 13.99 -8.41 -5.82
N LYS A 102 15.30 -8.36 -5.57
CA LYS A 102 16.30 -7.81 -6.49
C LYS A 102 17.06 -8.95 -7.12
N TYR A 103 17.47 -8.76 -8.40
CA TYR A 103 18.33 -9.71 -9.09
C TYR A 103 19.48 -10.21 -8.20
N PRO A 104 19.79 -11.51 -8.15
CA PRO A 104 19.27 -12.59 -9.00
C PRO A 104 17.95 -13.22 -8.57
N HIS A 105 17.29 -12.71 -7.52
CA HIS A 105 16.02 -13.23 -7.05
C HIS A 105 14.84 -12.70 -7.87
N THR A 106 13.82 -13.54 -8.01
CA THR A 106 12.55 -13.22 -8.66
C THR A 106 11.40 -13.39 -7.69
N ARG A 107 10.21 -12.89 -8.06
CA ARG A 107 9.01 -13.12 -7.25
C ARG A 107 8.59 -14.62 -7.20
N MET A 108 8.93 -15.38 -8.24
CA MET A 108 8.71 -16.83 -8.27
C MET A 108 9.53 -17.58 -7.23
N ASP A 109 10.73 -17.10 -6.88
CA ASP A 109 11.59 -17.74 -5.89
C ASP A 109 10.90 -17.85 -4.52
N LEU A 110 9.99 -16.92 -4.19
CA LEU A 110 9.20 -17.01 -2.95
C LEU A 110 8.38 -18.31 -2.90
N LEU A 111 7.69 -18.66 -4.00
CA LEU A 111 6.92 -19.90 -4.08
C LEU A 111 7.83 -21.14 -3.98
N PHE A 112 8.95 -21.11 -4.68
CA PHE A 112 9.89 -22.24 -4.66
C PHE A 112 10.50 -22.44 -3.28
N ASN A 113 10.87 -21.37 -2.60
CA ASN A 113 11.42 -21.41 -1.26
C ASN A 113 10.37 -21.89 -0.22
N VAL A 114 9.12 -21.45 -0.36
CA VAL A 114 8.03 -21.90 0.52
C VAL A 114 7.77 -23.41 0.34
N VAL A 115 7.71 -23.90 -0.90
CA VAL A 115 7.48 -25.32 -1.17
C VAL A 115 8.65 -26.20 -0.75
N ALA A 116 9.86 -25.74 -0.99
CA ALA A 116 11.07 -26.42 -0.55
C ALA A 116 11.32 -26.32 0.96
N ASN A 117 10.48 -25.55 1.69
CA ASN A 117 10.59 -25.26 3.11
C ASN A 117 12.00 -24.81 3.52
N VAL A 118 12.58 -23.91 2.73
CA VAL A 118 13.93 -23.37 2.92
C VAL A 118 13.90 -22.25 3.94
N GLU A 119 14.82 -22.24 4.89
CA GLU A 119 14.96 -21.13 5.82
C GLU A 119 15.52 -19.87 5.10
N GLU A 120 15.07 -18.69 5.49
CA GLU A 120 15.54 -17.42 4.90
C GLU A 120 17.07 -17.25 5.02
N LYS A 121 17.67 -17.75 6.10
CA LYS A 121 19.13 -17.78 6.30
C LYS A 121 19.85 -18.61 5.25
N GLU A 122 19.28 -19.73 4.84
CA GLU A 122 19.86 -20.60 3.81
C GLU A 122 19.82 -19.92 2.45
N VAL A 123 18.72 -19.21 2.13
CA VAL A 123 18.60 -18.41 0.90
C VAL A 123 19.62 -17.27 0.88
N GLN A 124 19.90 -16.64 2.01
CA GLN A 124 20.93 -15.59 2.11
C GLN A 124 22.35 -16.12 1.86
N ILE A 125 22.64 -17.36 2.30
CA ILE A 125 23.94 -18.01 2.06
C ILE A 125 24.05 -18.49 0.61
N ASP A 126 22.99 -19.11 0.11
CA ASP A 126 22.93 -19.62 -1.25
C ASP A 126 21.54 -19.50 -1.86
N TYR A 127 21.38 -18.53 -2.73
CA TYR A 127 20.11 -18.27 -3.42
C TYR A 127 19.61 -19.43 -4.30
N ARG A 128 20.44 -20.43 -4.58
CA ARG A 128 20.08 -21.62 -5.38
C ARG A 128 19.59 -22.79 -4.54
N THR A 129 19.35 -22.63 -3.27
CA THR A 129 18.93 -23.72 -2.37
C THR A 129 17.63 -24.38 -2.86
N SER A 130 16.60 -23.62 -3.23
CA SER A 130 15.38 -24.21 -3.78
C SER A 130 15.60 -24.90 -5.13
N PHE A 131 16.47 -24.36 -6.02
CA PHE A 131 16.80 -25.06 -7.27
C PHE A 131 17.45 -26.42 -7.00
N ARG A 132 18.37 -26.53 -6.04
CA ARG A 132 18.97 -27.83 -5.66
C ARG A 132 17.92 -28.79 -5.19
N TRP A 133 16.98 -28.35 -4.33
CA TRP A 133 15.88 -29.18 -3.90
C TRP A 133 15.04 -29.71 -5.07
N PHE A 134 14.78 -28.89 -6.10
CA PHE A 134 14.12 -29.35 -7.31
C PHE A 134 14.95 -30.35 -8.12
N ALA A 135 16.26 -30.14 -8.21
CA ALA A 135 17.18 -30.95 -9.01
C ALA A 135 17.59 -32.28 -8.35
N GLU A 136 17.47 -32.37 -7.02
CA GLU A 136 17.79 -33.60 -6.30
C GLU A 136 16.77 -34.71 -6.61
N GLU A 137 17.28 -35.90 -6.91
CA GLU A 137 16.45 -37.13 -6.98
C GLU A 137 16.03 -37.51 -5.57
N ASP A 138 14.73 -37.46 -5.31
CA ASP A 138 14.14 -37.86 -4.04
C ASP A 138 13.27 -39.11 -4.27
N GLU A 139 13.55 -40.18 -3.52
CA GLU A 139 12.74 -41.40 -3.57
C GLU A 139 11.28 -41.17 -3.15
N LYS A 140 10.99 -40.11 -2.42
CA LYS A 140 9.65 -39.78 -1.90
C LYS A 140 8.87 -38.81 -2.78
N LEU A 141 9.55 -37.91 -3.49
CA LEU A 141 8.92 -36.84 -4.26
C LEU A 141 9.50 -36.74 -5.67
N SER A 142 8.73 -37.15 -6.67
CA SER A 142 9.12 -36.93 -8.07
C SER A 142 9.11 -35.44 -8.46
N LEU A 143 9.81 -35.07 -9.52
CA LEU A 143 9.82 -33.71 -10.05
C LEU A 143 8.39 -33.20 -10.39
N GLU A 144 7.53 -34.10 -10.88
CA GLU A 144 6.12 -33.78 -11.14
C GLU A 144 5.35 -33.46 -9.85
N GLN A 145 5.55 -34.22 -8.78
CA GLN A 145 4.94 -33.96 -7.49
C GLN A 145 5.45 -32.63 -6.88
N LYS A 146 6.75 -32.32 -6.99
CA LYS A 146 7.31 -31.04 -6.57
C LYS A 146 6.65 -29.88 -7.33
N TRP A 147 6.45 -30.02 -8.64
CA TRP A 147 5.75 -29.01 -9.45
C TRP A 147 4.28 -28.85 -9.04
N GLN A 148 3.57 -29.97 -8.80
CA GLN A 148 2.18 -29.93 -8.33
C GLN A 148 2.05 -29.21 -6.97
N GLN A 149 3.04 -29.37 -6.07
CA GLN A 149 3.07 -28.62 -4.82
C GLN A 149 3.21 -27.10 -5.06
N VAL A 150 4.08 -26.67 -5.98
CA VAL A 150 4.20 -25.25 -6.34
C VAL A 150 2.86 -24.72 -6.84
N ARG A 151 2.23 -25.45 -7.74
CA ARG A 151 0.93 -25.05 -8.30
C ARG A 151 -0.14 -24.97 -7.22
N HIS A 152 -0.23 -25.98 -6.37
CA HIS A 152 -1.19 -26.01 -5.26
C HIS A 152 -0.98 -24.84 -4.29
N THR A 153 0.26 -24.59 -3.89
CA THR A 153 0.63 -23.44 -3.07
C THR A 153 0.19 -22.12 -3.71
N PHE A 154 0.48 -21.93 -5.00
CA PHE A 154 0.06 -20.74 -5.72
C PHE A 154 -1.46 -20.57 -5.73
N LEU A 155 -2.21 -21.62 -6.06
CA LEU A 155 -3.67 -21.56 -6.10
C LEU A 155 -4.28 -21.23 -4.74
N ARG A 156 -3.73 -21.78 -3.65
CA ARG A 156 -4.13 -21.43 -2.29
C ARG A 156 -3.91 -19.95 -1.98
N LEU A 157 -2.74 -19.42 -2.34
CA LEU A 157 -2.45 -17.99 -2.16
C LEU A 157 -3.36 -17.11 -3.02
N TYR A 158 -3.69 -17.57 -4.23
CA TYR A 158 -4.61 -16.88 -5.12
C TYR A 158 -6.04 -16.89 -4.57
N ASP A 159 -6.52 -18.00 -4.01
CA ASP A 159 -7.83 -18.08 -3.35
C ASP A 159 -7.91 -17.13 -2.14
N MET A 160 -6.83 -17.05 -1.33
CA MET A 160 -6.73 -16.09 -0.23
C MET A 160 -6.75 -14.64 -0.72
N TYR A 161 -6.11 -14.37 -1.86
CA TYR A 161 -6.14 -13.05 -2.48
C TYR A 161 -7.54 -12.66 -2.97
N MET A 162 -8.29 -13.60 -3.51
CA MET A 162 -9.67 -13.37 -3.99
C MET A 162 -10.68 -13.24 -2.85
N ASP A 163 -10.34 -13.69 -1.65
CA ASP A 163 -11.19 -13.56 -0.48
C ASP A 163 -10.92 -12.25 0.26
N MET A 164 -11.92 -11.39 0.40
CA MET A 164 -11.80 -10.05 0.98
C MET A 164 -11.23 -10.04 2.40
N TYR A 165 -11.63 -11.00 3.25
CA TYR A 165 -11.13 -11.06 4.62
C TYR A 165 -9.68 -11.56 4.66
N SER A 166 -9.38 -12.64 3.94
CA SER A 166 -8.03 -13.19 3.87
C SER A 166 -7.04 -12.18 3.28
N TYR A 167 -7.40 -11.52 2.17
CA TYR A 167 -6.59 -10.47 1.56
C TYR A 167 -6.20 -9.38 2.55
N HIS A 168 -7.19 -8.81 3.25
CA HIS A 168 -6.95 -7.69 4.15
C HIS A 168 -6.18 -8.09 5.41
N TYR A 169 -6.52 -9.23 6.01
CA TYR A 169 -5.86 -9.67 7.24
C TYR A 169 -4.43 -10.16 6.99
N ILE A 170 -4.20 -10.89 5.89
CA ILE A 170 -2.85 -11.31 5.51
C ILE A 170 -1.99 -10.10 5.15
N GLY A 171 -2.52 -9.15 4.35
CA GLY A 171 -1.82 -7.92 4.01
C GLY A 171 -1.46 -7.08 5.23
N PHE A 172 -2.37 -6.96 6.22
CA PHE A 172 -2.08 -6.30 7.49
C PHE A 172 -0.95 -7.01 8.25
N LEU A 173 -1.02 -8.33 8.40
CA LEU A 173 0.02 -9.11 9.10
C LEU A 173 1.36 -9.05 8.38
N THR A 174 1.36 -8.97 7.04
CA THR A 174 2.57 -8.77 6.23
C THR A 174 3.19 -7.41 6.47
N TYR A 175 2.38 -6.36 6.61
CA TYR A 175 2.85 -5.03 6.95
C TYR A 175 3.39 -4.95 8.38
N TYR A 176 2.70 -5.59 9.32
CA TYR A 176 3.09 -5.61 10.73
C TYR A 176 4.37 -6.41 10.99
N LYS A 177 4.45 -7.64 10.46
CA LYS A 177 5.58 -8.56 10.62
C LYS A 177 6.51 -8.45 9.40
N THR A 178 7.44 -7.52 9.42
CA THR A 178 8.52 -7.46 8.43
C THR A 178 9.55 -8.56 8.71
N GLY A 179 9.94 -9.33 7.71
CA GLY A 179 10.90 -10.43 7.80
C GLY A 179 10.25 -11.81 7.60
N ASP A 180 11.06 -12.82 7.49
CA ASP A 180 10.77 -14.25 7.24
C ASP A 180 9.45 -14.56 6.52
N SER A 181 9.30 -14.02 5.32
CA SER A 181 8.11 -14.22 4.49
C SER A 181 7.91 -15.70 4.12
N ILE A 182 8.99 -16.46 3.98
CA ILE A 182 8.96 -17.88 3.61
C ILE A 182 8.28 -18.68 4.71
N LYS A 183 8.77 -18.59 5.93
CA LYS A 183 8.22 -19.30 7.09
C LYS A 183 6.76 -18.91 7.34
N ARG A 184 6.47 -17.61 7.32
CA ARG A 184 5.11 -17.11 7.52
C ARG A 184 4.12 -17.66 6.48
N LEU A 185 4.51 -17.68 5.20
CA LEU A 185 3.63 -18.20 4.14
C LEU A 185 3.48 -19.71 4.24
N HIS A 186 4.52 -20.45 4.62
CA HIS A 186 4.45 -21.88 4.85
C HIS A 186 3.45 -22.20 5.98
N GLU A 187 3.53 -21.51 7.13
CA GLU A 187 2.59 -21.64 8.23
C GLU A 187 1.17 -21.29 7.80
N LEU A 188 0.99 -20.17 7.09
CA LEU A 188 -0.31 -19.69 6.60
C LEU A 188 -1.00 -20.73 5.69
N ILE A 189 -0.26 -21.33 4.76
CA ILE A 189 -0.79 -22.36 3.86
C ILE A 189 -1.17 -23.62 4.64
N SER A 190 -0.30 -24.06 5.55
CA SER A 190 -0.55 -25.23 6.41
C SER A 190 -1.80 -25.04 7.29
N ASP A 191 -2.02 -23.85 7.82
CA ASP A 191 -3.21 -23.53 8.62
C ASP A 191 -4.47 -23.50 7.75
N ASN A 192 -4.40 -22.88 6.58
CA ASN A 192 -5.52 -22.84 5.64
C ASN A 192 -5.94 -24.23 5.13
N GLU A 193 -5.00 -25.17 5.03
CA GLU A 193 -5.29 -26.56 4.64
C GLU A 193 -6.03 -27.36 5.73
N LYS A 194 -5.81 -27.02 7.00
CA LYS A 194 -6.34 -27.75 8.15
C LYS A 194 -7.66 -27.19 8.66
N MET A 195 -8.00 -25.97 8.32
CA MET A 195 -9.13 -25.22 8.86
C MET A 195 -10.20 -24.99 7.80
N ASP A 196 -11.44 -24.90 8.22
CA ASP A 196 -12.47 -24.33 7.36
C ASP A 196 -12.26 -22.81 7.20
N LYS A 197 -13.01 -22.21 6.27
CA LYS A 197 -12.87 -20.78 5.95
C LYS A 197 -13.09 -19.87 7.16
N ASN A 198 -14.07 -20.17 8.00
CA ASN A 198 -14.41 -19.33 9.16
C ASN A 198 -13.34 -19.48 10.24
N GLU A 199 -12.93 -20.69 10.53
CA GLU A 199 -11.83 -20.99 11.46
C GLU A 199 -10.54 -20.29 11.04
N PHE A 200 -10.22 -20.32 9.76
CA PHE A 200 -9.04 -19.63 9.23
C PHE A 200 -9.12 -18.12 9.40
N ILE A 201 -10.27 -17.48 9.12
CA ILE A 201 -10.48 -16.05 9.32
C ILE A 201 -10.38 -15.68 10.82
N GLU A 202 -10.97 -16.47 11.71
CA GLU A 202 -10.87 -16.23 13.15
C GLU A 202 -9.43 -16.39 13.65
N LYS A 203 -8.68 -17.35 13.11
CA LYS A 203 -7.25 -17.48 13.41
C LYS A 203 -6.48 -16.22 12.98
N LEU A 204 -6.70 -15.71 11.77
CA LEU A 204 -6.07 -14.47 11.31
C LEU A 204 -6.41 -13.27 12.21
N ARG A 205 -7.67 -13.17 12.69
CA ARG A 205 -8.08 -12.15 13.67
C ARG A 205 -7.33 -12.31 14.99
N GLY A 206 -7.18 -13.53 15.47
CA GLY A 206 -6.41 -13.83 16.67
C GLY A 206 -4.95 -13.44 16.54
N ASP A 207 -4.35 -13.65 15.36
CA ASP A 207 -2.97 -13.25 15.08
C ASP A 207 -2.83 -11.72 15.01
N ILE A 208 -3.82 -11.01 14.45
CA ILE A 208 -3.88 -9.54 14.47
C ILE A 208 -4.02 -9.03 15.90
N LYS A 209 -4.93 -9.61 16.71
CA LYS A 209 -5.09 -9.26 18.13
C LYS A 209 -3.77 -9.37 18.88
N LYS A 210 -3.07 -10.51 18.75
CA LYS A 210 -1.73 -10.70 19.36
C LYS A 210 -0.69 -9.71 18.85
N ALA A 211 -0.80 -9.28 17.59
CA ALA A 211 0.10 -8.32 17.02
C ALA A 211 -0.07 -6.93 17.64
N ILE A 212 -1.29 -6.39 17.65
CA ILE A 212 -1.55 -5.00 18.09
C ILE A 212 -1.67 -4.87 19.62
N ASN A 213 -2.07 -5.94 20.32
CA ASN A 213 -2.25 -5.93 21.78
C ASN A 213 -1.68 -7.23 22.43
N PRO A 214 -0.36 -7.46 22.36
CA PRO A 214 0.28 -8.72 22.70
C PRO A 214 0.07 -9.17 24.14
N ASN A 215 -0.23 -8.25 25.05
CA ASN A 215 -0.39 -8.54 26.49
C ASN A 215 -1.83 -8.33 26.98
N ASP A 216 -2.77 -8.04 26.09
CA ASP A 216 -4.16 -7.67 26.42
C ASP A 216 -4.27 -6.54 27.46
N GLN A 217 -3.28 -5.62 27.49
CA GLN A 217 -3.16 -4.57 28.51
C GLN A 217 -3.61 -3.20 28.03
N LYS A 218 -3.55 -2.94 26.72
CA LYS A 218 -3.95 -1.65 26.14
C LYS A 218 -5.43 -1.64 25.82
N GLN A 219 -6.04 -0.48 26.07
CA GLN A 219 -7.36 -0.13 25.55
C GLN A 219 -7.19 0.90 24.41
N ILE A 220 -8.23 1.09 23.61
CA ILE A 220 -8.20 2.03 22.49
C ILE A 220 -7.96 3.45 22.98
N GLU A 221 -8.45 3.79 24.16
CA GLU A 221 -8.29 5.08 24.82
C GLU A 221 -6.86 5.40 25.23
N ASP A 222 -6.02 4.38 25.41
CA ASP A 222 -4.62 4.55 25.78
C ASP A 222 -3.74 5.03 24.61
N TYR A 223 -4.30 5.04 23.38
CA TYR A 223 -3.58 5.52 22.22
C TYR A 223 -3.72 7.03 22.07
N SER A 224 -2.58 7.71 22.00
CA SER A 224 -2.51 9.15 21.76
C SER A 224 -1.29 9.50 20.89
N TYR A 225 -1.27 10.71 20.33
CA TYR A 225 -0.15 11.19 19.54
C TYR A 225 1.15 11.32 20.36
N THR A 226 1.05 11.58 21.67
CA THR A 226 2.21 11.76 22.59
C THR A 226 2.68 10.46 23.19
N ASP A 227 1.78 9.55 23.54
CA ASP A 227 2.09 8.38 24.37
C ASP A 227 2.29 7.10 23.54
N SER A 228 1.87 7.12 22.27
CA SER A 228 2.03 6.00 21.36
C SER A 228 3.10 6.26 20.31
N SER A 229 3.83 5.23 19.92
CA SER A 229 4.76 5.35 18.80
C SER A 229 4.02 5.60 17.48
N ARG A 230 4.67 6.25 16.52
CA ARG A 230 4.10 6.47 15.17
C ARG A 230 3.79 5.15 14.45
N LYS A 231 4.53 4.10 14.76
CA LYS A 231 4.28 2.75 14.24
C LYS A 231 2.96 2.21 14.77
N GLU A 232 2.76 2.22 16.09
CA GLU A 232 1.52 1.74 16.72
C GLU A 232 0.29 2.49 16.18
N LEU A 233 0.37 3.81 16.06
CA LEU A 233 -0.73 4.61 15.51
C LEU A 233 -1.01 4.25 14.04
N ARG A 234 0.01 4.10 13.20
CA ARG A 234 -0.19 3.69 11.81
C ARG A 234 -0.85 2.32 11.70
N GLU A 235 -0.44 1.37 12.53
CA GLU A 235 -1.03 0.03 12.59
C GLU A 235 -2.50 0.08 13.03
N LEU A 236 -2.81 0.85 14.07
CA LEU A 236 -4.19 1.05 14.55
C LEU A 236 -5.09 1.65 13.46
N PHE A 237 -4.66 2.73 12.83
CA PHE A 237 -5.45 3.39 11.78
C PHE A 237 -5.51 2.57 10.49
N LEU A 238 -4.48 1.81 10.15
CA LEU A 238 -4.53 0.85 9.05
C LEU A 238 -5.60 -0.21 9.30
N LEU A 239 -5.61 -0.79 10.50
CA LEU A 239 -6.62 -1.78 10.87
C LEU A 239 -8.03 -1.19 10.86
N HIS A 240 -8.21 0.04 11.34
CA HIS A 240 -9.50 0.75 11.28
C HIS A 240 -9.99 0.94 9.83
N ASN A 241 -9.11 1.31 8.90
CA ASN A 241 -9.45 1.41 7.48
C ASN A 241 -9.85 0.05 6.89
N ILE A 242 -9.10 -1.01 7.21
CA ILE A 242 -9.40 -2.38 6.79
C ILE A 242 -10.78 -2.82 7.29
N GLU A 243 -11.06 -2.66 8.58
CA GLU A 243 -12.36 -3.05 9.15
C GLU A 243 -13.53 -2.25 8.56
N THR A 244 -13.28 -0.98 8.22
CA THR A 244 -14.27 -0.15 7.53
C THR A 244 -14.58 -0.68 6.13
N LEU A 245 -13.56 -1.09 5.37
CA LEU A 245 -13.74 -1.70 4.05
C LEU A 245 -14.46 -3.05 4.14
N LEU A 246 -14.10 -3.89 5.11
CA LEU A 246 -14.73 -5.18 5.33
C LEU A 246 -16.20 -5.03 5.78
N GLN A 247 -16.53 -4.05 6.61
CA GLN A 247 -17.92 -3.74 6.98
C GLN A 247 -18.73 -3.28 5.76
N ARG A 248 -18.17 -2.42 4.91
CA ARG A 248 -18.81 -2.02 3.64
C ARG A 248 -19.04 -3.21 2.72
N TYR A 249 -18.02 -4.06 2.56
CA TYR A 249 -18.15 -5.30 1.80
C TYR A 249 -19.30 -6.17 2.29
N GLN A 250 -19.38 -6.40 3.61
CA GLN A 250 -20.44 -7.18 4.23
C GLN A 250 -21.83 -6.58 3.99
N THR A 251 -21.96 -5.26 4.12
CA THR A 251 -23.20 -4.54 3.89
C THR A 251 -23.65 -4.66 2.43
N LEU A 252 -22.71 -4.46 1.48
CA LEU A 252 -22.99 -4.56 0.05
C LEU A 252 -23.35 -5.99 -0.34
N LYS A 253 -22.62 -6.99 0.16
CA LYS A 253 -22.89 -8.40 -0.09
C LYS A 253 -24.30 -8.83 0.29
N ASN A 254 -24.84 -8.24 1.34
CA ASN A 254 -26.20 -8.51 1.83
C ASN A 254 -27.28 -7.68 1.13
N SER A 255 -26.90 -6.77 0.22
CA SER A 255 -27.82 -5.91 -0.52
C SER A 255 -28.14 -6.46 -1.92
N GLU A 256 -29.31 -6.09 -2.47
CA GLU A 256 -29.62 -6.42 -3.86
C GLU A 256 -28.72 -5.70 -4.88
N GLN A 257 -28.12 -4.55 -4.50
CA GLN A 257 -27.14 -3.83 -5.30
C GLN A 257 -25.86 -4.64 -5.55
N TYR A 258 -25.53 -5.58 -4.67
CA TYR A 258 -24.39 -6.49 -4.85
C TYR A 258 -24.46 -7.27 -6.19
N LYS A 259 -25.66 -7.62 -6.62
CA LYS A 259 -25.88 -8.36 -7.87
C LYS A 259 -25.53 -7.55 -9.14
N LEU A 260 -25.40 -6.22 -9.01
CA LEU A 260 -25.20 -5.28 -10.10
C LEU A 260 -23.79 -4.66 -10.16
N GLN A 261 -23.04 -4.68 -9.06
CA GLN A 261 -21.70 -4.08 -8.97
C GLN A 261 -20.71 -5.09 -8.36
N HIS A 262 -19.81 -5.60 -9.20
CA HIS A 262 -18.80 -6.59 -8.79
C HIS A 262 -17.48 -5.99 -8.27
N GLU A 263 -17.38 -4.66 -8.16
CA GLU A 263 -16.14 -4.01 -7.71
C GLU A 263 -16.21 -3.70 -6.22
N TYR A 264 -15.38 -4.43 -5.45
CA TYR A 264 -15.11 -4.12 -4.05
C TYR A 264 -13.82 -3.33 -3.94
N GLU A 265 -13.84 -2.32 -3.09
CA GLU A 265 -12.66 -1.57 -2.76
C GLU A 265 -11.75 -2.40 -1.83
N GLN A 266 -10.59 -2.78 -2.34
CA GLN A 266 -9.53 -3.40 -1.56
C GLN A 266 -8.54 -2.33 -1.08
N PHE A 267 -7.97 -2.51 0.11
CA PHE A 267 -6.90 -1.61 0.57
C PHE A 267 -5.64 -1.86 -0.28
N PRO A 268 -5.04 -0.82 -0.89
CA PRO A 268 -3.89 -0.97 -1.77
C PRO A 268 -2.59 -1.10 -0.98
N PHE A 269 -2.27 -2.31 -0.50
CA PHE A 269 -1.08 -2.55 0.33
C PHE A 269 0.23 -2.15 -0.34
N GLU A 270 0.32 -2.19 -1.68
CA GLU A 270 1.50 -1.74 -2.42
C GLU A 270 1.83 -0.28 -2.15
N LEU A 271 0.85 0.56 -1.86
CA LEU A 271 1.06 1.97 -1.54
C LEU A 271 1.70 2.17 -0.17
N LEU A 272 1.52 1.24 0.78
CA LEU A 272 2.20 1.30 2.08
C LEU A 272 3.72 1.18 1.94
N TYR A 273 4.20 0.50 0.88
CA TYR A 273 5.62 0.28 0.64
C TYR A 273 6.21 1.27 -0.36
N LYS A 274 5.40 1.77 -1.30
CA LYS A 274 5.83 2.76 -2.31
C LYS A 274 5.84 4.19 -1.81
N GLN A 275 5.00 4.48 -0.81
CA GLN A 275 4.81 5.81 -0.23
C GLN A 275 5.17 5.80 1.25
N SER A 276 5.58 6.95 1.77
CA SER A 276 5.74 7.12 3.20
C SER A 276 4.41 7.57 3.80
N TRP A 277 3.96 6.88 4.83
CA TRP A 277 2.71 7.15 5.54
C TRP A 277 2.98 7.72 6.93
N ASP A 278 2.14 8.65 7.36
CA ASP A 278 2.27 9.32 8.64
C ASP A 278 0.91 9.54 9.31
N ILE A 279 0.96 9.98 10.57
CA ILE A 279 -0.23 10.34 11.34
C ILE A 279 -0.32 11.85 11.38
N GLU A 280 -1.46 12.37 10.97
CA GLU A 280 -1.74 13.79 10.89
C GLU A 280 -2.89 14.19 11.80
N HIS A 281 -2.78 15.38 12.42
CA HIS A 281 -3.86 15.98 13.18
C HIS A 281 -4.92 16.56 12.24
N ILE A 282 -6.17 16.22 12.47
CA ILE A 282 -7.30 16.77 11.71
C ILE A 282 -7.45 18.27 12.02
N ALA A 283 -7.57 18.63 13.30
CA ALA A 283 -7.47 20.01 13.77
C ALA A 283 -6.02 20.34 14.11
N SER A 284 -5.47 21.42 13.52
CA SER A 284 -4.09 21.86 13.72
C SER A 284 -3.83 22.33 15.13
N GLN A 285 -2.57 22.18 15.60
CA GLN A 285 -2.24 22.34 17.00
C GLN A 285 -1.32 23.53 17.34
N THR A 286 -0.30 23.82 16.54
CA THR A 286 0.77 24.71 16.96
C THR A 286 1.38 25.55 15.83
N THR A 287 2.00 26.69 16.21
CA THR A 287 2.85 27.51 15.32
C THR A 287 4.24 26.92 15.08
N ASN A 288 4.58 25.80 15.77
CA ASN A 288 5.96 25.29 15.79
C ASN A 288 6.50 24.91 14.40
N GLU A 289 5.65 24.58 13.45
CA GLU A 289 6.03 24.21 12.08
C GLU A 289 6.08 25.42 11.14
N LEU A 290 5.49 26.57 11.52
CA LEU A 290 5.53 27.81 10.73
C LEU A 290 6.84 28.56 11.01
N LYS A 291 7.96 27.94 10.61
CA LYS A 291 9.32 28.40 10.96
C LYS A 291 9.80 29.59 10.15
N ASN A 292 9.44 29.66 8.90
CA ASN A 292 9.87 30.72 7.97
C ASN A 292 8.73 31.71 7.67
N GLU A 293 9.10 32.88 7.16
CA GLU A 293 8.18 33.99 6.85
C GLU A 293 7.13 33.55 5.81
N LYS A 294 7.55 32.84 4.78
CA LYS A 294 6.67 32.37 3.71
C LYS A 294 5.57 31.44 4.22
N ASP A 295 5.91 30.46 5.10
CA ASP A 295 4.92 29.55 5.67
C ASP A 295 3.89 30.32 6.51
N ARG A 296 4.33 31.38 7.23
CA ARG A 296 3.45 32.25 8.02
C ARG A 296 2.52 33.11 7.12
N GLU A 297 3.06 33.63 6.03
CA GLU A 297 2.26 34.36 5.04
C GLU A 297 1.20 33.47 4.38
N ASP A 298 1.60 32.27 3.93
CA ASP A 298 0.70 31.29 3.30
C ASP A 298 -0.40 30.84 4.28
N TRP A 299 -0.05 30.65 5.55
CA TRP A 299 -1.01 30.35 6.60
C TRP A 299 -2.01 31.50 6.79
N LEU A 300 -1.55 32.73 6.96
CA LEU A 300 -2.41 33.91 7.12
C LEU A 300 -3.34 34.12 5.93
N LYS A 301 -2.82 33.96 4.71
CA LYS A 301 -3.62 34.05 3.49
C LYS A 301 -4.74 33.02 3.48
N SER A 302 -4.43 31.81 3.89
CA SER A 302 -5.40 30.71 4.01
C SER A 302 -6.49 31.04 5.05
N VAL A 303 -6.07 31.52 6.22
CA VAL A 303 -7.02 31.85 7.32
C VAL A 303 -7.90 33.03 6.96
N LYS A 304 -7.39 34.05 6.26
CA LYS A 304 -8.19 35.16 5.73
C LYS A 304 -9.28 34.70 4.78
N ALA A 305 -8.99 33.71 3.94
CA ALA A 305 -9.97 33.14 3.02
C ALA A 305 -11.08 32.38 3.76
N ASP A 306 -10.71 31.64 4.82
CA ASP A 306 -11.65 30.78 5.55
C ASP A 306 -12.40 31.51 6.68
N TYR A 307 -11.75 32.50 7.32
CA TYR A 307 -12.26 33.23 8.49
C TYR A 307 -12.05 34.74 8.33
N PRO A 308 -12.65 35.40 7.33
CA PRO A 308 -12.40 36.83 7.05
C PRO A 308 -12.71 37.74 8.24
N SER A 309 -13.73 37.40 9.04
CA SER A 309 -14.14 38.16 10.22
C SER A 309 -13.17 38.09 11.41
N SER A 310 -12.16 37.21 11.36
CA SER A 310 -11.11 37.11 12.40
C SER A 310 -10.03 38.17 12.24
N PHE A 311 -10.09 39.01 11.22
CA PHE A 311 -9.14 40.07 10.91
C PHE A 311 -9.79 41.45 11.01
N ASN A 312 -9.07 42.40 11.65
CA ASN A 312 -9.45 43.81 11.58
C ASN A 312 -8.95 44.43 10.28
N ASP A 313 -9.81 45.12 9.54
CA ASP A 313 -9.51 45.75 8.24
C ASP A 313 -8.32 46.73 8.26
N ASN A 314 -7.92 47.23 9.41
CA ASN A 314 -6.86 48.21 9.62
C ASN A 314 -5.51 47.63 10.05
N GLU A 315 -5.36 46.33 10.20
CA GLU A 315 -4.11 45.72 10.65
C GLU A 315 -3.19 45.32 9.48
N ASN A 316 -1.95 45.86 9.52
CA ASN A 316 -0.92 45.45 8.57
C ASN A 316 -0.36 44.07 8.96
N THR A 317 -1.14 43.04 8.68
CA THR A 317 -0.82 41.65 9.03
C THR A 317 0.46 41.14 8.33
N SER A 318 0.88 41.78 7.21
CA SER A 318 2.10 41.40 6.48
C SER A 318 3.38 41.72 7.25
N GLU A 319 3.38 42.70 8.13
CA GLU A 319 4.56 43.00 8.97
C GLU A 319 4.69 42.00 10.13
N LYS A 320 3.57 41.51 10.66
CA LYS A 320 3.55 40.54 11.76
C LYS A 320 4.07 39.14 11.37
N THR A 321 4.18 38.83 10.05
CA THR A 321 4.76 37.56 9.58
C THR A 321 6.29 37.52 9.63
N LYS A 322 6.96 38.68 9.65
CA LYS A 322 8.41 38.80 9.66
C LYS A 322 9.04 38.30 10.95
N ASP A 323 8.50 38.73 12.09
CA ASP A 323 8.95 38.28 13.39
C ASP A 323 8.08 37.14 13.94
N LYS A 324 8.72 36.08 14.43
CA LYS A 324 8.00 34.90 14.92
C LYS A 324 7.18 35.20 16.16
N LYS A 325 7.66 36.04 17.08
CA LYS A 325 6.95 36.37 18.32
C LYS A 325 5.69 37.19 18.06
N ASP A 326 5.77 38.12 17.11
CA ASP A 326 4.60 38.93 16.72
C ASP A 326 3.60 38.06 15.97
N PHE A 327 4.08 37.12 15.15
CA PHE A 327 3.22 36.14 14.49
C PHE A 327 2.54 35.21 15.51
N ASP A 328 3.27 34.68 16.50
CA ASP A 328 2.70 33.79 17.52
C ASP A 328 1.58 34.49 18.31
N LYS A 329 1.70 35.78 18.62
CA LYS A 329 0.63 36.57 19.26
C LYS A 329 -0.60 36.69 18.33
N LEU A 330 -0.35 37.05 17.04
CA LEU A 330 -1.44 37.16 16.07
C LEU A 330 -2.14 35.82 15.88
N TYR A 331 -1.39 34.73 15.83
CA TYR A 331 -1.92 33.37 15.76
C TYR A 331 -2.85 33.07 16.95
N GLU A 332 -2.40 33.36 18.18
CA GLU A 332 -3.21 33.17 19.40
C GLU A 332 -4.48 34.01 19.36
N GLU A 333 -4.41 35.26 18.94
CA GLU A 333 -5.58 36.16 18.79
C GLU A 333 -6.61 35.57 17.81
N ILE A 334 -6.14 35.11 16.64
CA ILE A 334 -6.99 34.49 15.62
C ILE A 334 -7.61 33.17 16.14
N ILE A 335 -6.82 32.31 16.73
CA ILE A 335 -7.31 31.03 17.27
C ILE A 335 -8.32 31.27 18.42
N ASN A 336 -8.08 32.25 19.28
CA ASN A 336 -9.01 32.60 20.35
C ASN A 336 -10.33 33.17 19.81
N TYR A 337 -10.27 33.95 18.72
CA TYR A 337 -11.46 34.40 18.01
C TYR A 337 -12.25 33.20 17.45
N ILE A 338 -11.58 32.29 16.74
CA ILE A 338 -12.19 31.09 16.16
C ILE A 338 -12.81 30.21 17.25
N LYS A 339 -12.11 30.03 18.40
CA LYS A 339 -12.63 29.27 19.55
C LYS A 339 -13.89 29.91 20.16
N LYS A 340 -13.93 31.24 20.23
CA LYS A 340 -15.08 31.97 20.77
C LYS A 340 -16.31 31.88 19.90
N GLU A 341 -16.13 31.92 18.59
CA GLU A 341 -17.20 31.72 17.60
C GLU A 341 -17.69 30.26 17.52
N ASN A 342 -16.81 29.30 17.86
CA ASN A 342 -17.05 27.87 17.79
C ASN A 342 -17.06 27.26 19.18
N GLN A 343 -18.25 27.19 19.82
CA GLN A 343 -18.43 26.68 21.19
C GLN A 343 -17.99 25.22 21.37
N ASP A 344 -17.94 24.43 20.28
CA ASP A 344 -17.58 23.00 20.25
C ASP A 344 -16.13 22.75 19.76
N TYR A 345 -15.24 23.76 19.88
CA TYR A 345 -13.85 23.61 19.49
C TYR A 345 -13.13 22.55 20.36
N ILE A 346 -12.26 21.73 19.75
CA ILE A 346 -11.50 20.72 20.49
C ILE A 346 -10.56 21.41 21.49
N GLU A 347 -10.73 21.09 22.78
CA GLU A 347 -9.86 21.54 23.84
C GLU A 347 -8.41 21.03 23.70
N GLU A 348 -7.45 21.73 24.26
CA GLU A 348 -6.03 21.43 24.17
C GLU A 348 -5.72 19.99 24.63
N ASP A 349 -6.35 19.52 25.71
CA ASP A 349 -6.17 18.19 26.29
C ASP A 349 -6.64 17.06 25.35
N ASN A 350 -7.58 17.34 24.45
CA ASN A 350 -8.12 16.35 23.52
C ASN A 350 -7.47 16.37 22.12
N LYS A 351 -6.57 17.31 21.85
CA LYS A 351 -5.94 17.46 20.53
C LYS A 351 -5.08 16.27 20.13
N ASN A 352 -4.42 15.63 21.11
CA ASN A 352 -3.58 14.47 20.89
C ASN A 352 -4.33 13.13 20.89
N ASN A 353 -5.63 13.18 21.18
CA ASN A 353 -6.50 12.01 21.19
C ASN A 353 -6.67 11.44 19.76
N ILE A 354 -6.77 10.12 19.63
CA ILE A 354 -6.94 9.44 18.34
C ILE A 354 -8.17 9.91 17.55
N GLY A 355 -9.21 10.44 18.22
CA GLY A 355 -10.35 11.08 17.55
C GLY A 355 -10.00 12.36 16.76
N ASN A 356 -8.79 12.90 16.93
CA ASN A 356 -8.27 14.03 16.15
C ASN A 356 -7.11 13.64 15.22
N LEU A 357 -6.87 12.34 14.99
CA LEU A 357 -5.73 11.83 14.20
C LEU A 357 -6.23 11.00 13.02
N VAL A 358 -5.51 11.07 11.90
CA VAL A 358 -5.77 10.26 10.71
C VAL A 358 -4.50 9.72 10.09
N LEU A 359 -4.63 8.63 9.35
CA LEU A 359 -3.59 8.07 8.50
C LEU A 359 -3.59 8.80 7.15
N LEU A 360 -2.45 9.32 6.74
CA LEU A 360 -2.30 10.04 5.48
C LEU A 360 -0.91 9.81 4.87
N ASP A 361 -0.79 9.88 3.55
CA ASP A 361 0.51 9.86 2.90
C ASP A 361 1.29 11.16 3.18
N LYS A 362 2.63 11.04 3.20
CA LYS A 362 3.52 12.17 3.53
C LYS A 362 3.45 13.32 2.54
N HIS A 363 3.09 13.07 1.27
CA HIS A 363 3.01 14.12 0.27
C HIS A 363 1.79 15.01 0.53
N THR A 364 0.62 14.42 0.72
CA THR A 364 -0.61 15.13 1.09
C THR A 364 -0.45 15.83 2.44
N ASN A 365 0.17 15.16 3.41
CA ASN A 365 0.46 15.75 4.72
C ASN A 365 1.31 17.03 4.61
N ARG A 366 2.37 17.02 3.81
CA ARG A 366 3.22 18.21 3.59
C ARG A 366 2.46 19.38 2.98
N SER A 367 1.46 19.15 2.15
CA SER A 367 0.66 20.21 1.55
C SER A 367 -0.26 20.94 2.54
N PHE A 368 -0.43 20.39 3.74
CA PHE A 368 -1.24 21.01 4.79
C PHE A 368 -0.59 22.24 5.43
N HIS A 369 0.74 22.31 5.52
CA HIS A 369 1.50 23.46 6.08
C HIS A 369 0.88 24.03 7.36
N ASN A 370 0.46 23.20 8.31
CA ASN A 370 -0.28 23.59 9.53
C ASN A 370 -1.58 24.37 9.29
N SER A 371 -2.18 24.20 8.13
CA SER A 371 -3.44 24.85 7.82
C SER A 371 -4.56 24.43 8.77
N LEU A 372 -5.55 25.29 8.93
CA LEU A 372 -6.76 24.98 9.64
C LEU A 372 -7.60 23.96 8.87
N PHE A 373 -8.57 23.37 9.56
CA PHE A 373 -9.41 22.30 9.03
C PHE A 373 -10.05 22.60 7.66
N PRO A 374 -10.60 23.79 7.36
CA PRO A 374 -11.21 24.06 6.06
C PRO A 374 -10.29 23.85 4.88
N ARG A 375 -9.03 24.32 4.99
CA ARG A 375 -8.02 24.14 3.93
C ARG A 375 -7.59 22.69 3.81
N LYS A 376 -7.31 22.01 4.93
CA LYS A 376 -7.00 20.57 4.92
C LYS A 376 -8.11 19.77 4.24
N ARG A 377 -9.37 20.11 4.55
CA ARG A 377 -10.54 19.50 3.92
C ARG A 377 -10.55 19.67 2.40
N ARG A 378 -10.31 20.90 1.91
CA ARG A 378 -10.23 21.14 0.45
C ARG A 378 -9.12 20.30 -0.19
N ILE A 379 -7.92 20.29 0.39
CA ILE A 379 -6.78 19.50 -0.11
C ILE A 379 -7.13 18.01 -0.20
N VAL A 380 -7.74 17.43 0.83
CA VAL A 380 -8.13 16.00 0.83
C VAL A 380 -9.19 15.71 -0.22
N ILE A 381 -10.22 16.56 -0.34
CA ILE A 381 -11.29 16.38 -1.35
C ILE A 381 -10.72 16.47 -2.76
N MET A 382 -9.79 17.40 -3.02
CA MET A 382 -9.12 17.54 -4.31
C MET A 382 -8.21 16.33 -4.60
N ALA A 383 -7.41 15.90 -3.63
CA ALA A 383 -6.51 14.74 -3.78
C ALA A 383 -7.30 13.46 -4.09
N ASP A 384 -8.48 13.28 -3.51
CA ASP A 384 -9.39 12.16 -3.81
C ASP A 384 -10.11 12.31 -5.18
N GLY A 385 -9.92 13.44 -5.86
CA GLY A 385 -10.50 13.69 -7.18
C GLY A 385 -12.00 14.02 -7.17
N LEU A 386 -12.55 14.40 -6.03
CA LEU A 386 -13.97 14.75 -5.84
C LEU A 386 -14.30 16.23 -6.14
N ALA A 387 -13.27 17.09 -6.34
CA ALA A 387 -13.46 18.50 -6.62
C ALA A 387 -13.46 18.83 -8.13
N SER A 388 -14.16 19.91 -8.50
CA SER A 388 -14.14 20.43 -9.86
C SER A 388 -12.80 21.15 -10.15
N LYS A 389 -12.46 21.29 -11.46
CA LYS A 389 -11.20 21.91 -11.92
C LYS A 389 -11.07 23.41 -11.65
N ASP A 390 -12.11 24.06 -11.13
CA ASP A 390 -12.20 25.51 -10.96
C ASP A 390 -11.74 26.02 -9.59
N ASP A 391 -11.26 25.12 -8.70
CA ASP A 391 -10.77 25.49 -7.38
C ASP A 391 -9.32 26.04 -7.45
N GLU A 392 -9.04 27.07 -6.65
CA GLU A 392 -7.78 27.83 -6.63
C GLU A 392 -6.51 27.01 -6.30
N GLU A 393 -6.65 25.77 -5.84
CA GLU A 393 -5.53 24.88 -5.48
C GLU A 393 -5.13 23.94 -6.64
N GLN A 394 -4.85 24.49 -7.81
CA GLN A 394 -4.59 23.79 -9.08
C GLN A 394 -3.40 22.79 -9.08
N ASN A 395 -2.61 22.72 -8.01
CA ASN A 395 -1.41 21.89 -7.92
C ASN A 395 -1.59 20.60 -7.10
N VAL A 396 -2.80 20.25 -6.68
CA VAL A 396 -3.03 19.02 -5.92
C VAL A 396 -3.06 17.83 -6.87
N VAL A 397 -2.06 16.94 -6.72
CA VAL A 397 -1.98 15.70 -7.47
C VAL A 397 -2.96 14.68 -6.86
N ARG A 398 -3.69 13.95 -7.70
CA ARG A 398 -4.55 12.84 -7.23
C ARG A 398 -3.72 11.82 -6.46
N GLN A 399 -4.18 11.50 -5.26
CA GLN A 399 -3.56 10.55 -4.35
C GLN A 399 -4.60 9.59 -3.81
N PHE A 400 -4.16 8.41 -3.39
CA PHE A 400 -5.03 7.52 -2.63
C PHE A 400 -5.22 8.09 -1.22
N ILE A 401 -6.45 8.39 -0.86
CA ILE A 401 -6.84 8.83 0.49
C ILE A 401 -7.52 7.64 1.20
N PRO A 402 -7.02 7.18 2.36
CA PRO A 402 -7.66 6.13 3.13
C PRO A 402 -9.12 6.46 3.46
N ILE A 403 -10.00 5.46 3.41
CA ILE A 403 -11.45 5.67 3.53
C ILE A 403 -11.84 6.39 4.83
N CYS A 404 -11.20 6.04 5.96
CA CYS A 404 -11.51 6.68 7.24
C CYS A 404 -11.05 8.13 7.26
N THR A 405 -9.90 8.45 6.67
CA THR A 405 -9.43 9.84 6.49
C THR A 405 -10.41 10.63 5.63
N LYS A 406 -10.83 10.08 4.51
CA LYS A 406 -11.86 10.68 3.64
C LYS A 406 -13.14 10.96 4.42
N GLN A 407 -13.61 10.01 5.22
CA GLN A 407 -14.84 10.14 6.03
C GLN A 407 -14.71 11.23 7.11
N CYS A 408 -13.52 11.43 7.71
CA CYS A 408 -13.29 12.55 8.63
C CYS A 408 -13.47 13.90 7.92
N PHE A 409 -12.81 14.09 6.79
CA PHE A 409 -12.86 15.37 6.06
C PHE A 409 -14.18 15.60 5.32
N THR A 410 -14.98 14.58 5.07
CA THR A 410 -16.37 14.71 4.57
C THR A 410 -17.40 14.74 5.68
N LYS A 411 -17.01 14.63 6.95
CA LYS A 411 -17.91 14.63 8.12
C LYS A 411 -18.87 13.45 8.17
N ALA A 412 -18.53 12.32 7.59
CA ALA A 412 -19.43 11.18 7.45
C ALA A 412 -19.75 10.47 8.79
N TYR A 413 -18.95 10.67 9.83
CA TYR A 413 -19.18 10.10 11.16
C TYR A 413 -20.22 10.85 11.97
N ASN A 414 -20.34 12.17 11.78
CA ASN A 414 -21.28 13.00 12.51
C ASN A 414 -22.66 12.97 11.86
N LYS A 415 -23.63 12.34 12.51
CA LYS A 415 -25.01 12.18 12.02
C LYS A 415 -25.95 13.31 12.45
N LYS A 416 -25.44 14.37 13.12
CA LYS A 416 -26.26 15.51 13.54
C LYS A 416 -26.72 16.33 12.33
N SER A 417 -27.93 16.94 12.44
CA SER A 417 -28.49 17.75 11.34
C SER A 417 -27.77 19.07 11.06
N ASN A 418 -27.01 19.58 12.03
CA ASN A 418 -26.35 20.90 11.96
C ASN A 418 -24.82 20.76 11.96
N VAL A 419 -24.28 19.93 11.06
CA VAL A 419 -22.83 19.73 10.92
C VAL A 419 -22.19 20.97 10.28
N LYS A 420 -21.29 21.64 10.99
CA LYS A 420 -20.51 22.75 10.45
C LYS A 420 -19.33 22.20 9.64
N LEU A 421 -19.30 22.47 8.34
CA LEU A 421 -18.27 21.96 7.42
C LEU A 421 -16.92 22.66 7.54
N GLY A 422 -16.86 23.82 8.20
CA GLY A 422 -15.68 24.66 8.32
C GLY A 422 -14.76 24.34 9.50
N GLU A 423 -15.10 23.38 10.36
CA GLU A 423 -14.33 23.08 11.57
C GLU A 423 -14.34 21.59 11.89
N TRP A 424 -13.40 21.13 12.70
CA TRP A 424 -13.42 19.81 13.33
C TRP A 424 -13.76 20.00 14.80
N SER A 425 -15.00 19.67 15.16
CA SER A 425 -15.53 19.89 16.50
C SER A 425 -15.25 18.70 17.42
N LYS A 426 -15.50 18.90 18.73
CA LYS A 426 -15.47 17.81 19.71
C LYS A 426 -16.45 16.70 19.34
N ASP A 427 -17.67 17.06 18.93
CA ASP A 427 -18.68 16.07 18.49
C ASP A 427 -18.20 15.23 17.31
N ASP A 428 -17.45 15.82 16.36
CA ASP A 428 -16.87 15.09 15.23
C ASP A 428 -15.79 14.11 15.72
N ALA A 429 -14.93 14.58 16.62
CA ALA A 429 -13.86 13.76 17.19
C ALA A 429 -14.41 12.59 18.01
N ASP A 430 -15.44 12.84 18.82
CA ASP A 430 -16.10 11.82 19.63
C ASP A 430 -16.85 10.81 18.75
N ALA A 431 -17.53 11.26 17.70
CA ALA A 431 -18.19 10.37 16.73
C ALA A 431 -17.19 9.48 16.00
N TYR A 432 -16.04 10.04 15.60
CA TYR A 432 -14.98 9.28 14.95
C TYR A 432 -14.31 8.29 15.92
N LEU A 433 -14.02 8.70 17.15
CA LEU A 433 -13.49 7.83 18.20
C LEU A 433 -14.42 6.65 18.49
N ASN A 434 -15.74 6.92 18.54
CA ASN A 434 -16.74 5.87 18.74
C ASN A 434 -16.74 4.86 17.58
N ASP A 435 -16.59 5.31 16.33
CA ASP A 435 -16.48 4.41 15.17
C ASP A 435 -15.20 3.54 15.23
N ILE A 436 -14.06 4.13 15.64
CA ILE A 436 -12.83 3.37 15.88
C ILE A 436 -13.07 2.28 16.94
N LYS A 437 -13.70 2.63 18.06
CA LYS A 437 -14.02 1.69 19.14
C LYS A 437 -14.96 0.58 18.66
N GLU A 438 -16.05 0.93 18.01
CA GLU A 438 -17.01 -0.05 17.50
C GLU A 438 -16.36 -1.11 16.62
N LYS A 439 -15.46 -0.70 15.73
CA LYS A 439 -14.79 -1.60 14.79
C LYS A 439 -13.65 -2.39 15.39
N LEU A 440 -12.90 -1.80 16.32
CA LEU A 440 -11.66 -2.37 16.82
C LEU A 440 -11.76 -3.03 18.21
N ASN A 441 -12.83 -2.82 18.99
CA ASN A 441 -12.97 -3.42 20.33
C ASN A 441 -12.73 -4.92 20.35
N LYS A 442 -13.13 -5.66 19.32
CA LYS A 442 -12.90 -7.12 19.20
C LYS A 442 -11.41 -7.53 19.26
N TYR A 443 -10.48 -6.60 19.09
CA TYR A 443 -9.03 -6.82 19.19
C TYR A 443 -8.47 -6.40 20.55
N PHE A 444 -9.27 -5.72 21.40
CA PHE A 444 -8.83 -5.15 22.69
C PHE A 444 -9.60 -5.73 23.89
N THR A 445 -10.76 -6.29 23.67
CA THR A 445 -11.54 -6.99 24.72
C THR A 445 -11.25 -8.48 24.73
N ASN A 446 -11.23 -9.08 25.94
CA ASN A 446 -11.14 -10.52 26.15
C ASN A 446 -12.42 -11.24 25.74
#